data_2f55701f2e5c9164e5df23fcb18ce63f
#
_entry.id   2f55701f2e5c9164e5df23fcb18ce63f
#
_cell.length_a   1.000
_cell.length_b   1.000
_cell.length_c   1.000
_cell.angle_alpha   90.00
_cell.angle_beta   90.00
_cell.angle_gamma   90.00
#
_symmetry.space_group_name_H-M   'P 1'
#
loop_
_entity.id
_entity.type
_entity.pdbx_description
1 polymer ?
#
loop_
_entity_poly.entity_id
_entity_poly.type
_entity_poly.pdbx_seq_one_letter_code
_entity_poly.pdbx_strand_id
1 'polypeptide(L)'
;MAVIQPHAPGFSSLPLTRNELEKIEEHAPPDCLVKLGIPEAPATVEDVFSHLSTVSIVHFACHGVQDVGKPLESALILDGGDKLKVSRIMEQPMPSASLAFLSACETAMGDKKLPDEAMHLAASLLFAGFRGTVATMW
;
A
#
# COMPACT_ATOMS: atom_id res chain seq x y z
N MET A 1 -3.14 -3.32 -10.05
CA MET A 1 -3.11 -4.25 -8.89
C MET A 1 -3.87 -3.62 -7.73
N ALA A 2 -4.69 -4.40 -7.05
CA ALA A 2 -5.31 -4.02 -5.79
C ALA A 2 -4.76 -4.92 -4.67
N VAL A 3 -4.25 -4.31 -3.61
CA VAL A 3 -3.72 -4.97 -2.41
C VAL A 3 -4.59 -4.57 -1.24
N ILE A 4 -5.32 -5.51 -0.67
CA ILE A 4 -6.16 -5.26 0.50
C ILE A 4 -5.63 -6.04 1.69
N GLN A 5 -5.70 -5.47 2.87
CA GLN A 5 -5.31 -6.15 4.11
C GLN A 5 -6.31 -5.82 5.23
N PRO A 6 -7.47 -6.50 5.26
CA PRO A 6 -8.52 -6.21 6.24
C PRO A 6 -8.11 -6.52 7.68
N HIS A 7 -7.15 -7.44 7.87
CA HIS A 7 -6.68 -7.87 9.19
C HIS A 7 -5.17 -8.06 9.20
N ALA A 8 -4.49 -7.39 10.12
CA ALA A 8 -3.07 -7.60 10.36
C ALA A 8 -2.83 -7.77 11.87
N PRO A 9 -1.98 -8.71 12.31
CA PRO A 9 -1.65 -8.91 13.72
C PRO A 9 -1.11 -7.63 14.36
N GLY A 10 -1.67 -7.24 15.51
CA GLY A 10 -1.25 -6.04 16.23
C GLY A 10 -1.87 -4.73 15.72
N PHE A 11 -2.73 -4.77 14.71
CA PHE A 11 -3.41 -3.60 14.14
C PHE A 11 -4.94 -3.74 14.24
N SER A 12 -5.62 -2.60 14.17
CA SER A 12 -7.08 -2.57 14.10
C SER A 12 -7.59 -3.21 12.79
N SER A 13 -8.81 -3.71 12.79
CA SER A 13 -9.43 -4.24 11.57
C SER A 13 -9.78 -3.11 10.60
N LEU A 14 -9.60 -3.34 9.31
CA LEU A 14 -9.95 -2.46 8.20
C LEU A 14 -11.04 -3.11 7.31
N PRO A 15 -12.28 -3.28 7.80
CA PRO A 15 -13.32 -4.03 7.08
C PRO A 15 -13.71 -3.38 5.74
N LEU A 16 -13.55 -2.06 5.61
CA LEU A 16 -13.90 -1.32 4.39
C LEU A 16 -12.96 -1.59 3.21
N THR A 17 -11.79 -2.17 3.44
CA THR A 17 -10.87 -2.52 2.35
C THR A 17 -11.47 -3.50 1.34
N ARG A 18 -12.40 -4.37 1.78
CA ARG A 18 -13.14 -5.26 0.90
C ARG A 18 -14.11 -4.51 0.00
N ASN A 19 -14.80 -3.50 0.54
CA ASN A 19 -15.70 -2.66 -0.25
C ASN A 19 -14.91 -1.85 -1.30
N GLU A 20 -13.69 -1.42 -0.95
CA GLU A 20 -12.82 -0.76 -1.92
C GLU A 20 -12.45 -1.71 -3.08
N LEU A 21 -12.10 -2.96 -2.77
CA LEU A 21 -11.83 -3.97 -3.80
C LEU A 21 -13.06 -4.20 -4.70
N GLU A 22 -14.24 -4.39 -4.11
CA GLU A 22 -15.50 -4.55 -4.88
C GLU A 22 -15.71 -3.38 -5.85
N LYS A 23 -15.46 -2.15 -5.40
CA LYS A 23 -15.58 -0.97 -6.26
C LYS A 23 -14.54 -0.94 -7.39
N ILE A 24 -13.34 -1.42 -7.12
CA ILE A 24 -12.31 -1.54 -8.17
C ILE A 24 -12.74 -2.61 -9.19
N GLU A 25 -13.28 -3.75 -8.75
CA GLU A 25 -13.76 -4.83 -9.61
C GLU A 25 -14.92 -4.39 -10.53
N GLU A 26 -15.79 -3.50 -10.05
CA GLU A 26 -16.89 -2.96 -10.88
C GLU A 26 -16.38 -2.16 -12.09
N HIS A 27 -15.15 -1.61 -12.02
CA HIS A 27 -14.64 -0.66 -13.01
C HIS A 27 -13.39 -1.14 -13.75
N ALA A 28 -12.69 -2.13 -13.21
CA ALA A 28 -11.47 -2.67 -13.81
C ALA A 28 -11.77 -3.98 -14.57
N PRO A 29 -11.32 -4.12 -15.83
CA PRO A 29 -11.44 -5.39 -16.54
C PRO A 29 -10.76 -6.52 -15.75
N PRO A 30 -11.41 -7.70 -15.59
CA PRO A 30 -10.86 -8.80 -14.80
C PRO A 30 -9.46 -9.23 -15.23
N ASP A 31 -9.20 -9.24 -16.53
CA ASP A 31 -7.92 -9.65 -17.11
C ASP A 31 -6.77 -8.65 -16.85
N CYS A 32 -7.11 -7.44 -16.41
CA CYS A 32 -6.15 -6.38 -16.08
C CYS A 32 -5.95 -6.19 -14.59
N LEU A 33 -6.69 -6.92 -13.74
CA LEU A 33 -6.70 -6.71 -12.29
C LEU A 33 -6.03 -7.85 -11.53
N VAL A 34 -4.84 -7.59 -11.00
CA VAL A 34 -4.21 -8.45 -9.99
C VAL A 34 -4.80 -8.10 -8.63
N LYS A 35 -5.30 -9.10 -7.91
CA LYS A 35 -5.92 -8.96 -6.57
C LYS A 35 -5.09 -9.71 -5.55
N LEU A 36 -4.67 -9.04 -4.48
CA LEU A 36 -3.93 -9.62 -3.37
C LEU A 36 -4.60 -9.25 -2.03
N GLY A 37 -4.53 -10.15 -1.06
CA GLY A 37 -5.18 -10.02 0.24
C GLY A 37 -6.59 -10.64 0.29
N ILE A 38 -6.87 -11.50 -0.68
CA ILE A 38 -8.06 -12.35 -0.72
C ILE A 38 -7.69 -13.79 -0.31
N PRO A 39 -8.65 -14.65 0.08
CA PRO A 39 -8.34 -16.00 0.56
C PRO A 39 -7.50 -16.84 -0.41
N GLU A 40 -7.71 -16.68 -1.71
CA GLU A 40 -7.02 -17.42 -2.77
C GLU A 40 -5.64 -16.82 -3.12
N ALA A 41 -5.38 -15.58 -2.74
CA ALA A 41 -4.15 -14.85 -3.04
C ALA A 41 -3.80 -13.90 -1.87
N PRO A 42 -3.10 -14.37 -0.83
CA PRO A 42 -2.68 -13.54 0.29
C PRO A 42 -1.76 -12.43 -0.19
N ALA A 43 -1.81 -11.27 0.48
CA ALA A 43 -0.94 -10.14 0.17
C ALA A 43 0.42 -10.32 0.86
N THR A 44 1.21 -11.30 0.47
CA THR A 44 2.56 -11.46 1.01
C THR A 44 3.48 -10.35 0.48
N VAL A 45 4.55 -10.05 1.21
CA VAL A 45 5.54 -9.07 0.76
C VAL A 45 6.14 -9.47 -0.59
N GLU A 46 6.41 -10.76 -0.79
CA GLU A 46 7.02 -11.27 -2.03
C GLU A 46 6.07 -11.15 -3.22
N ASP A 47 4.80 -11.51 -3.04
CA ASP A 47 3.80 -11.43 -4.12
C ASP A 47 3.54 -9.98 -4.52
N VAL A 48 3.35 -9.08 -3.55
CA VAL A 48 3.18 -7.65 -3.82
C VAL A 48 4.41 -7.10 -4.53
N PHE A 49 5.60 -7.37 -4.00
CA PHE A 49 6.86 -6.89 -4.55
C PHE A 49 7.08 -7.35 -5.99
N SER A 50 6.83 -8.63 -6.28
CA SER A 50 7.02 -9.20 -7.62
C SER A 50 6.13 -8.52 -8.68
N HIS A 51 4.89 -8.17 -8.32
CA HIS A 51 3.95 -7.55 -9.23
C HIS A 51 4.23 -6.05 -9.48
N LEU A 52 4.90 -5.36 -8.55
CA LEU A 52 5.18 -3.92 -8.69
C LEU A 52 5.93 -3.57 -9.97
N SER A 53 6.80 -4.47 -10.47
CA SER A 53 7.57 -4.25 -11.71
C SER A 53 6.72 -4.26 -12.97
N THR A 54 5.52 -4.85 -12.92
CA THR A 54 4.68 -5.10 -14.10
C THR A 54 3.41 -4.26 -14.15
N VAL A 55 2.97 -3.73 -13.00
CA VAL A 55 1.71 -2.99 -12.91
C VAL A 55 1.92 -1.50 -13.15
N SER A 56 0.92 -0.87 -13.78
CA SER A 56 0.92 0.59 -13.99
C SER A 56 0.25 1.34 -12.85
N ILE A 57 -0.78 0.74 -12.27
CA ILE A 57 -1.58 1.33 -11.19
C ILE A 57 -1.61 0.36 -10.02
N VAL A 58 -1.38 0.86 -8.81
CA VAL A 58 -1.54 0.09 -7.59
C VAL A 58 -2.46 0.81 -6.61
N HIS A 59 -3.36 0.07 -6.00
CA HIS A 59 -4.19 0.51 -4.89
C HIS A 59 -3.78 -0.30 -3.65
N PHE A 60 -3.34 0.40 -2.61
CA PHE A 60 -3.03 -0.18 -1.31
C PHE A 60 -4.12 0.21 -0.30
N ALA A 61 -4.88 -0.78 0.16
CA ALA A 61 -5.84 -0.66 1.25
C ALA A 61 -5.38 -1.52 2.42
N CYS A 62 -4.44 -1.00 3.20
CA CYS A 62 -3.76 -1.70 4.30
C CYS A 62 -3.29 -0.69 5.36
N HIS A 63 -2.69 -1.15 6.45
CA HIS A 63 -2.02 -0.25 7.38
C HIS A 63 -0.70 0.25 6.83
N GLY A 64 -0.34 1.50 7.17
CA GLY A 64 0.98 2.06 7.00
C GLY A 64 1.64 2.33 8.34
N VAL A 65 2.95 2.14 8.42
CA VAL A 65 3.76 2.54 9.57
C VAL A 65 4.83 3.51 9.09
N GLN A 66 4.90 4.65 9.73
CA GLN A 66 5.89 5.67 9.39
C GLN A 66 7.00 5.71 10.42
N ASP A 67 8.22 5.86 9.94
CA ASP A 67 9.38 6.17 10.75
C ASP A 67 9.91 7.56 10.35
N VAL A 68 9.60 8.56 11.16
CA VAL A 68 9.99 9.96 10.91
C VAL A 68 11.52 10.14 10.94
N GLY A 69 12.19 9.38 11.80
CA GLY A 69 13.65 9.43 11.92
C GLY A 69 14.38 8.70 10.81
N LYS A 70 13.71 7.70 10.20
CA LYS A 70 14.25 6.88 9.13
C LYS A 70 13.18 6.62 8.07
N PRO A 71 12.88 7.57 7.19
CA PRO A 71 11.77 7.45 6.22
C PRO A 71 11.81 6.19 5.35
N LEU A 72 13.00 5.65 5.07
CA LEU A 72 13.17 4.40 4.31
C LEU A 72 12.73 3.14 5.08
N GLU A 73 12.59 3.22 6.40
CA GLU A 73 12.07 2.15 7.25
C GLU A 73 10.53 2.20 7.36
N SER A 74 9.90 3.28 6.89
CA SER A 74 8.44 3.34 6.74
C SER A 74 7.97 2.18 5.86
N ALA A 75 6.80 1.63 6.18
CA ALA A 75 6.35 0.40 5.53
C ALA A 75 4.83 0.30 5.41
N LEU A 76 4.38 -0.45 4.43
CA LEU A 76 3.04 -1.00 4.34
C LEU A 76 2.98 -2.33 5.09
N ILE A 77 1.91 -2.53 5.86
CA ILE A 77 1.69 -3.75 6.62
C ILE A 77 0.84 -4.70 5.80
N LEU A 78 1.40 -5.85 5.51
CA LEU A 78 0.80 -6.86 4.64
C LEU A 78 0.41 -8.11 5.43
N ASP A 79 0.23 -9.23 4.72
CA ASP A 79 -0.19 -10.48 5.32
C ASP A 79 0.74 -10.92 6.45
N GLY A 80 0.17 -11.53 7.50
CA GLY A 80 0.93 -11.93 8.69
C GLY A 80 1.47 -10.77 9.54
N GLY A 81 1.25 -9.51 9.16
CA GLY A 81 1.85 -8.32 9.78
C GLY A 81 3.24 -7.99 9.24
N ASP A 82 3.63 -8.63 8.14
CA ASP A 82 4.91 -8.38 7.49
C ASP A 82 4.99 -6.98 6.88
N LYS A 83 6.21 -6.44 6.83
CA LYS A 83 6.47 -5.06 6.44
C LYS A 83 7.06 -4.97 5.04
N LEU A 84 6.32 -4.42 4.10
CA LEU A 84 6.89 -3.98 2.84
C LEU A 84 7.49 -2.58 3.01
N LYS A 85 8.79 -2.52 3.26
CA LYS A 85 9.51 -1.27 3.51
C LYS A 85 9.65 -0.42 2.25
N VAL A 86 9.65 0.89 2.43
CA VAL A 86 9.93 1.87 1.36
C VAL A 86 11.27 1.60 0.70
N SER A 87 12.33 1.36 1.50
CA SER A 87 13.65 1.00 0.98
C SER A 87 13.59 -0.13 -0.04
N ARG A 88 12.83 -1.18 0.25
CA ARG A 88 12.66 -2.32 -0.65
C ARG A 88 11.87 -1.97 -1.91
N ILE A 89 10.81 -1.17 -1.79
CA ILE A 89 10.05 -0.71 -2.96
C ILE A 89 10.96 0.08 -3.92
N MET A 90 11.83 0.93 -3.38
CA MET A 90 12.75 1.74 -4.17
C MET A 90 13.85 0.95 -4.89
N GLU A 91 14.14 -0.27 -4.44
CA GLU A 91 15.09 -1.18 -5.11
C GLU A 91 14.50 -1.81 -6.39
N GLN A 92 13.18 -1.80 -6.52
CA GLN A 92 12.49 -2.44 -7.65
C GLN A 92 12.39 -1.49 -8.85
N PRO A 93 12.92 -1.87 -10.03
CA PRO A 93 12.65 -1.14 -11.25
C PRO A 93 11.16 -1.21 -11.60
N MET A 94 10.52 -0.06 -11.74
CA MET A 94 9.08 0.04 -12.03
C MET A 94 8.83 0.87 -13.29
N PRO A 95 9.21 0.37 -14.49
CA PRO A 95 9.17 1.15 -15.73
C PRO A 95 7.76 1.55 -16.15
N SER A 96 6.76 0.80 -15.71
CA SER A 96 5.35 1.02 -16.04
C SER A 96 4.58 1.79 -14.96
N ALA A 97 5.19 2.08 -13.81
CA ALA A 97 4.53 2.70 -12.67
C ALA A 97 3.97 4.09 -13.03
N SER A 98 2.68 4.26 -12.86
CA SER A 98 1.95 5.49 -13.18
C SER A 98 1.31 6.10 -11.94
N LEU A 99 0.46 5.33 -11.24
CA LEU A 99 -0.30 5.83 -10.12
C LEU A 99 -0.27 4.85 -8.94
N ALA A 100 0.05 5.36 -7.76
CA ALA A 100 -0.17 4.66 -6.51
C ALA A 100 -1.31 5.33 -5.72
N PHE A 101 -2.33 4.58 -5.37
CA PHE A 101 -3.41 5.00 -4.52
C PHE A 101 -3.23 4.37 -3.14
N LEU A 102 -3.09 5.21 -2.12
CA LEU A 102 -2.91 4.81 -0.74
C LEU A 102 -4.19 5.12 0.04
N SER A 103 -5.04 4.13 0.20
CA SER A 103 -6.07 4.10 1.22
C SER A 103 -5.50 3.54 2.54
N ALA A 104 -4.19 3.60 2.67
CA ALA A 104 -3.44 3.20 3.85
C ALA A 104 -3.27 4.41 4.72
N CYS A 105 -4.33 4.80 5.38
CA CYS A 105 -4.22 5.83 6.38
C CYS A 105 -3.88 5.22 7.70
N GLU A 106 -2.78 5.73 8.14
CA GLU A 106 -2.57 6.06 9.50
C GLU A 106 -2.96 4.98 10.47
N THR A 107 -1.99 4.51 11.13
CA THR A 107 -2.20 4.74 12.54
C THR A 107 -0.89 4.64 13.26
N ALA A 108 -0.20 5.70 13.26
CA ALA A 108 0.54 6.01 14.45
C ALA A 108 -0.46 6.15 15.60
N MET A 109 -0.70 5.09 16.32
CA MET A 109 -1.19 5.18 17.67
C MET A 109 -0.13 5.94 18.47
N GLY A 110 -0.24 7.26 18.54
CA GLY A 110 0.53 8.06 19.45
C GLY A 110 1.33 9.19 18.83
N ASP A 111 0.78 10.15 18.36
CA ASP A 111 0.99 11.56 18.69
C ASP A 111 0.15 12.46 17.76
N LYS A 112 -0.80 13.18 18.32
CA LYS A 112 -1.65 14.15 17.61
C LYS A 112 -0.89 15.38 17.10
N LYS A 113 0.44 15.30 16.97
CA LYS A 113 1.28 16.46 16.73
C LYS A 113 1.92 16.56 15.34
N LEU A 114 1.76 15.58 14.45
CA LEU A 114 2.44 15.60 13.15
C LEU A 114 1.49 15.25 11.99
N PRO A 115 0.71 16.21 11.46
CA PRO A 115 -0.15 16.00 10.30
C PRO A 115 0.64 15.74 8.99
N ASP A 116 1.95 15.93 8.99
CA ASP A 116 2.81 15.78 7.80
C ASP A 116 3.24 14.33 7.52
N GLU A 117 2.85 13.37 8.36
CA GLU A 117 3.36 12.00 8.28
C GLU A 117 2.80 11.21 7.08
N ALA A 118 1.53 11.40 6.72
CA ALA A 118 0.95 10.75 5.54
C ALA A 118 1.66 11.16 4.24
N MET A 119 2.21 12.37 4.21
CA MET A 119 2.97 12.86 3.06
C MET A 119 4.26 12.06 2.82
N HIS A 120 4.90 11.54 3.87
CA HIS A 120 6.17 10.83 3.71
C HIS A 120 6.02 9.50 2.95
N LEU A 121 5.01 8.69 3.26
CA LEU A 121 4.81 7.43 2.55
C LEU A 121 4.40 7.66 1.08
N ALA A 122 3.49 8.61 0.82
CA ALA A 122 3.10 8.99 -0.53
C ALA A 122 4.28 9.55 -1.34
N ALA A 123 5.07 10.45 -0.72
CA ALA A 123 6.28 10.99 -1.34
C ALA A 123 7.30 9.90 -1.64
N SER A 124 7.44 8.92 -0.74
CA SER A 124 8.36 7.80 -0.93
C SER A 124 7.99 6.95 -2.15
N LEU A 125 6.70 6.77 -2.43
CA LEU A 125 6.26 6.07 -3.64
C LEU A 125 6.55 6.87 -4.93
N LEU A 126 6.48 8.20 -4.87
CA LEU A 126 6.94 9.04 -6.00
C LEU A 126 8.45 8.83 -6.24
N PHE A 127 9.26 8.85 -5.18
CA PHE A 127 10.69 8.57 -5.29
C PHE A 127 10.98 7.15 -5.78
N ALA A 128 10.13 6.19 -5.43
CA ALA A 128 10.23 4.80 -5.89
C ALA A 128 9.90 4.62 -7.39
N GLY A 129 9.36 5.65 -8.06
CA GLY A 129 9.16 5.64 -9.50
C GLY A 129 7.71 5.80 -9.97
N PHE A 130 6.73 5.89 -9.08
CA PHE A 130 5.37 6.25 -9.47
C PHE A 130 5.30 7.71 -9.95
N ARG A 131 4.58 7.95 -11.03
CA ARG A 131 4.41 9.32 -11.59
C ARG A 131 3.44 10.17 -10.81
N GLY A 132 2.52 9.54 -10.08
CA GLY A 132 1.55 10.18 -9.23
C GLY A 132 1.19 9.32 -8.04
N THR A 133 0.84 9.98 -6.93
CA THR A 133 0.29 9.31 -5.74
C THR A 133 -0.96 10.05 -5.28
N VAL A 134 -1.95 9.27 -4.85
CA VAL A 134 -3.12 9.75 -4.13
C VAL A 134 -3.11 9.09 -2.76
N ALA A 135 -3.16 9.87 -1.71
CA ALA A 135 -3.19 9.36 -0.35
C ALA A 135 -4.29 10.05 0.44
N THR A 136 -4.94 9.29 1.30
CA THR A 136 -5.91 9.83 2.25
C THR A 136 -5.18 10.45 3.44
N MET A 137 -5.74 11.47 4.05
CA MET A 137 -5.10 12.23 5.16
C MET A 137 -5.78 11.98 6.52
N TRP A 138 -6.40 10.81 6.74
CA TRP A 138 -7.04 10.45 8.00
C TRP A 138 -6.60 9.08 8.50
#